data_3d7ffc914ea60a492126f6a911089147
#
_entry.id   3d7ffc914ea60a492126f6a911089147
#
_cell.length_a   1.000
_cell.length_b   1.000
_cell.length_c   1.000
_cell.angle_alpha   90.00
_cell.angle_beta   90.00
_cell.angle_gamma   90.00
#
_symmetry.space_group_name_H-M   'P 1'
#
loop_
_entity.id
_entity.type
_entity.pdbx_description
1 polymer ?
#
loop_
_entity_poly.entity_id
_entity_poly.type
_entity_poly.pdbx_seq_one_letter_code
_entity_poly.pdbx_strand_id
1 'polypeptide(L)'
;MCIRDRGTQDDEFICPQSRFAGLPDLEMEEAQKEGKLNLLAYGKDVGYTIFETKDQKQLMHLGHPEYTVHRIISEINRDKEKGDVPPPENFDINCSNTSWRSHRNLLFQQWLWFCYQQVSLN
;
A
#
# COMPACT_ATOMS: atom_id res chain seq x y z
N MET A 1 6.34 -9.43 -14.05
CA MET A 1 7.53 -8.89 -13.35
C MET A 1 7.69 -9.67 -12.07
N CYS A 2 8.74 -10.45 -11.94
CA CYS A 2 8.96 -11.23 -10.72
C CYS A 2 9.51 -10.28 -9.65
N ILE A 3 8.67 -9.82 -8.78
CA ILE A 3 9.07 -8.99 -7.65
C ILE A 3 9.56 -9.95 -6.57
N ARG A 4 10.85 -9.89 -6.25
CA ARG A 4 11.38 -10.55 -5.05
C ARG A 4 10.90 -9.78 -3.84
N ASP A 5 9.70 -10.06 -3.42
CA ASP A 5 9.26 -9.60 -2.12
C ASP A 5 9.70 -10.58 -1.02
N ARG A 6 9.50 -10.20 0.21
CA ARG A 6 9.81 -11.00 1.40
C ARG A 6 8.60 -11.84 1.83
N GLY A 7 7.66 -12.11 0.94
CA GLY A 7 6.39 -12.71 1.29
C GLY A 7 5.45 -11.76 2.07
N THR A 8 5.69 -10.45 1.97
CA THR A 8 4.86 -9.44 2.65
C THR A 8 3.53 -9.19 1.97
N GLN A 9 3.38 -9.70 0.76
CA GLN A 9 2.17 -9.52 -0.05
C GLN A 9 1.93 -10.72 -0.96
N ASP A 10 0.69 -10.92 -1.38
CA ASP A 10 0.34 -11.83 -2.46
C ASP A 10 0.71 -11.24 -3.82
N ASP A 11 0.68 -12.07 -4.87
CA ASP A 11 0.91 -11.64 -6.26
C ASP A 11 -0.11 -10.59 -6.70
N GLU A 12 -1.34 -10.71 -6.22
CA GLU A 12 -2.41 -9.74 -6.40
C GLU A 12 -3.12 -9.47 -5.07
N PHE A 13 -3.43 -8.22 -4.80
CA PHE A 13 -4.17 -7.83 -3.60
C PHE A 13 -4.96 -6.54 -3.82
N ILE A 14 -5.96 -6.33 -2.97
CA ILE A 14 -6.74 -5.11 -2.90
C ILE A 14 -6.28 -4.31 -1.69
N CYS A 15 -6.15 -3.00 -1.85
CA CYS A 15 -5.81 -2.10 -0.75
C CYS A 15 -6.48 -0.73 -0.96
N PRO A 16 -7.13 -0.16 0.07
CA PRO A 16 -7.66 1.19 0.00
C PRO A 16 -6.56 2.21 -0.29
N GLN A 17 -6.87 3.15 -1.16
CA GLN A 17 -6.02 4.29 -1.49
C GLN A 17 -6.76 5.57 -1.09
N SER A 18 -6.20 6.32 -0.15
CA SER A 18 -6.73 7.61 0.29
C SER A 18 -5.59 8.61 0.34
N ARG A 19 -5.32 9.26 -0.79
CA ARG A 19 -4.21 10.19 -0.94
C ARG A 19 -4.50 11.21 -2.02
N PHE A 20 -3.96 12.41 -1.88
CA PHE A 20 -4.05 13.49 -2.87
C PHE A 20 -2.84 13.57 -3.80
N ALA A 21 -1.76 12.87 -3.50
CA ALA A 21 -0.54 12.88 -4.26
C ALA A 21 0.00 11.46 -4.46
N GLY A 22 0.77 11.28 -5.51
CA GLY A 22 1.50 10.07 -5.83
C GLY A 22 2.93 10.41 -6.24
N LEU A 23 3.71 9.38 -6.50
CA LEU A 23 5.07 9.50 -7.02
C LEU A 23 5.05 9.17 -8.51
N PRO A 24 5.71 9.97 -9.37
CA PRO A 24 5.79 9.68 -10.79
C PRO A 24 6.48 8.34 -11.05
N ASP A 25 5.87 7.49 -11.88
CA ASP A 25 6.39 6.15 -12.17
C ASP A 25 7.83 6.19 -12.72
N LEU A 26 8.14 7.14 -13.61
CA LEU A 26 9.48 7.28 -14.18
C LEU A 26 10.55 7.57 -13.13
N GLU A 27 10.26 8.44 -12.16
CA GLU A 27 11.20 8.74 -11.07
C GLU A 27 11.44 7.52 -10.18
N MET A 28 10.39 6.73 -9.93
CA MET A 28 10.48 5.50 -9.16
C MET A 28 11.33 4.44 -9.88
N GLU A 29 11.12 4.28 -11.17
CA GLU A 29 11.89 3.35 -12.00
C GLU A 29 13.38 3.77 -12.12
N GLU A 30 13.65 5.05 -12.23
CA GLU A 30 15.02 5.57 -12.20
C GLU A 30 15.71 5.31 -10.87
N ALA A 31 15.02 5.56 -9.75
CA ALA A 31 15.54 5.26 -8.42
C ALA A 31 15.84 3.77 -8.22
N GLN A 32 15.03 2.88 -8.82
CA GLN A 32 15.33 1.44 -8.83
C GLN A 32 16.56 1.12 -9.67
N LYS A 33 16.69 1.68 -10.87
CA LYS A 33 17.86 1.50 -11.73
C LYS A 33 19.14 1.99 -11.09
N GLU A 34 19.07 3.09 -10.35
CA GLU A 34 20.20 3.63 -9.57
C GLU A 34 20.51 2.84 -8.30
N GLY A 35 19.73 1.81 -7.99
CA GLY A 35 19.93 0.96 -6.82
C GLY A 35 19.54 1.59 -5.48
N LYS A 36 18.69 2.61 -5.50
CA LYS A 36 18.18 3.30 -4.30
C LYS A 36 16.99 2.57 -3.68
N LEU A 37 16.09 2.05 -4.54
CA LEU A 37 14.84 1.42 -4.15
C LEU A 37 14.67 0.03 -4.75
N ASN A 38 13.86 -0.78 -4.07
CA ASN A 38 13.22 -1.96 -4.64
C ASN A 38 11.73 -1.66 -4.76
N LEU A 39 11.17 -1.73 -5.97
CA LEU A 39 9.75 -1.55 -6.23
C LEU A 39 9.04 -2.88 -6.04
N LEU A 40 8.01 -2.92 -5.18
CA LEU A 40 7.38 -4.16 -4.73
C LEU A 40 5.95 -4.35 -5.23
N ALA A 41 5.17 -3.28 -5.40
CA ALA A 41 3.81 -3.37 -5.90
C ALA A 41 3.43 -2.20 -6.79
N TYR A 42 2.68 -2.50 -7.85
CA TYR A 42 2.20 -1.55 -8.83
C TYR A 42 0.71 -1.75 -9.10
N GLY A 43 -0.05 -0.66 -9.10
CA GLY A 43 -1.44 -0.65 -9.54
C GLY A 43 -1.61 0.21 -10.79
N LYS A 44 -2.35 -0.28 -11.78
CA LYS A 44 -2.57 0.41 -13.07
C LYS A 44 -3.05 1.85 -12.90
N ASP A 45 -3.94 2.08 -11.94
CA ASP A 45 -4.59 3.39 -11.75
C ASP A 45 -3.93 4.23 -10.64
N VAL A 46 -2.96 3.67 -9.91
CA VAL A 46 -2.37 4.29 -8.72
C VAL A 46 -0.84 4.33 -8.72
N GLY A 47 -0.20 3.69 -9.70
CA GLY A 47 1.26 3.62 -9.80
C GLY A 47 1.90 2.69 -8.76
N TYR A 48 3.15 2.96 -8.41
CA TYR A 48 3.88 2.20 -7.40
C TYR A 48 3.36 2.51 -6.01
N THR A 49 2.89 1.49 -5.32
CA THR A 49 2.22 1.62 -4.00
C THR A 49 3.02 1.07 -2.85
N ILE A 50 3.86 0.07 -3.09
CA ILE A 50 4.75 -0.50 -2.08
C ILE A 50 6.17 -0.54 -2.64
N PHE A 51 7.10 -0.03 -1.87
CA PHE A 51 8.52 -0.03 -2.20
C PHE A 51 9.37 0.05 -0.93
N GLU A 52 10.63 -0.28 -1.03
CA GLU A 52 11.55 -0.27 0.10
C GLU A 52 12.91 0.32 -0.28
N THR A 53 13.65 0.77 0.71
CA THR A 53 15.05 1.14 0.51
C THR A 53 15.89 -0.09 0.19
N LYS A 54 17.01 0.10 -0.53
CA LYS A 54 17.87 -1.01 -0.95
C LYS A 54 18.45 -1.80 0.21
N ASP A 55 18.71 -1.12 1.33
CA ASP A 55 19.19 -1.73 2.58
C ASP A 55 18.07 -2.40 3.39
N GLN A 56 16.84 -2.32 2.91
CA GLN A 56 15.64 -2.91 3.50
C GLN A 56 15.29 -2.40 4.92
N LYS A 57 15.79 -1.23 5.30
CA LYS A 57 15.48 -0.63 6.61
C LYS A 57 14.17 0.15 6.63
N GLN A 58 13.70 0.56 5.46
CA GLN A 58 12.45 1.31 5.33
C GLN A 58 11.55 0.64 4.31
N LEU A 59 10.32 0.35 4.70
CA LEU A 59 9.25 -0.13 3.85
C LEU A 59 8.18 0.97 3.76
N MET A 60 7.89 1.43 2.57
CA MET A 60 6.87 2.43 2.29
C MET A 60 5.65 1.76 1.66
N HIS A 61 4.49 2.05 2.22
CA HIS A 61 3.18 1.63 1.69
C HIS A 61 2.29 2.87 1.53
N LEU A 62 1.96 3.24 0.31
CA LEU A 62 1.17 4.44 0.02
C LEU A 62 -0.34 4.25 0.17
N GLY A 63 -0.80 3.01 0.21
CA GLY A 63 -2.18 2.67 0.54
C GLY A 63 -2.42 2.58 2.04
N HIS A 64 -3.65 2.25 2.41
CA HIS A 64 -4.10 2.15 3.80
C HIS A 64 -4.62 0.74 4.14
N PRO A 65 -3.74 -0.26 4.28
CA PRO A 65 -4.17 -1.61 4.62
C PRO A 65 -4.83 -1.70 6.01
N GLU A 66 -4.52 -0.73 6.89
CA GLU A 66 -5.09 -0.63 8.24
C GLU A 66 -6.55 -0.15 8.27
N TYR A 67 -7.07 0.42 7.17
CA TYR A 67 -8.42 0.96 7.14
C TYR A 67 -9.48 -0.12 7.37
N THR A 68 -10.50 0.27 8.13
CA THR A 68 -11.77 -0.46 8.20
C THR A 68 -12.75 0.13 7.20
N VAL A 69 -13.79 -0.63 6.85
CA VAL A 69 -14.90 -0.11 6.03
C VAL A 69 -15.51 1.13 6.67
N HIS A 70 -15.68 1.13 8.00
CA HIS A 70 -16.21 2.27 8.74
C HIS A 70 -15.35 3.53 8.56
N ARG A 71 -14.02 3.39 8.57
CA ARG A 71 -13.10 4.51 8.32
C ARG A 71 -13.29 5.09 6.93
N ILE A 72 -13.41 4.24 5.91
CA ILE A 72 -13.65 4.70 4.52
C ILE A 72 -14.96 5.46 4.42
N ILE A 73 -16.05 4.92 4.98
CA ILE A 73 -17.36 5.59 4.99
C ILE A 73 -17.30 6.96 5.70
N SER A 74 -16.59 7.05 6.81
CA SER A 74 -16.40 8.31 7.55
C SER A 74 -15.66 9.35 6.69
N GLU A 75 -14.64 8.95 5.95
CA GLU A 75 -13.92 9.85 5.05
C GLU A 75 -14.78 10.30 3.86
N ILE A 76 -15.54 9.39 3.27
CA ILE A 76 -16.47 9.73 2.20
C ILE A 76 -17.49 10.78 2.66
N ASN A 77 -18.08 10.61 3.83
CA ASN A 77 -19.05 11.55 4.38
C ASN A 77 -18.43 12.92 4.66
N ARG A 78 -17.24 12.93 5.27
CA ARG A 78 -16.48 14.17 5.50
C ARG A 78 -16.17 14.91 4.20
N ASP A 79 -15.76 14.19 3.18
CA ASP A 79 -15.34 14.78 1.90
C ASP A 79 -16.52 15.25 1.06
N LYS A 80 -17.68 14.60 1.17
CA LYS A 80 -18.94 15.08 0.60
C LYS A 80 -19.34 16.46 1.15
N GLU A 81 -19.11 16.69 2.43
CA GLU A 81 -19.42 17.98 3.07
C GLU A 81 -18.51 19.11 2.55
N LYS A 82 -17.29 18.78 2.14
CA LYS A 82 -16.34 19.74 1.55
C LYS A 82 -16.64 20.09 0.09
N GLY A 83 -17.31 19.20 -0.63
CA GLY A 83 -17.78 19.44 -2.00
C GLY A 83 -16.74 19.32 -3.12
N ASP A 84 -15.46 19.24 -2.80
CA ASP A 84 -14.35 19.30 -3.78
C ASP A 84 -13.67 17.94 -4.05
N VAL A 85 -14.09 16.88 -3.38
CA VAL A 85 -13.47 15.57 -3.49
C VAL A 85 -14.39 14.61 -4.24
N PRO A 86 -13.94 13.99 -5.35
CA PRO A 86 -14.74 13.01 -6.06
C PRO A 86 -14.99 11.78 -5.19
N PRO A 87 -16.11 11.07 -5.40
CA PRO A 87 -16.36 9.83 -4.69
C PRO A 87 -15.28 8.80 -5.03
N PRO A 88 -14.97 7.86 -4.10
CA PRO A 88 -13.99 6.82 -4.35
C PRO A 88 -14.44 5.92 -5.50
N GLU A 89 -13.50 5.56 -6.35
CA GLU A 89 -13.71 4.55 -7.37
C GLU A 89 -13.69 3.15 -6.74
N ASN A 90 -14.43 2.22 -7.33
CA ASN A 90 -14.41 0.80 -6.93
C ASN A 90 -14.78 0.52 -5.46
N PHE A 91 -15.50 1.41 -4.80
CA PHE A 91 -16.01 1.21 -3.45
C PHE A 91 -17.52 1.40 -3.41
N ASP A 92 -18.25 0.33 -3.08
CA ASP A 92 -19.70 0.37 -2.88
C ASP A 92 -20.03 0.52 -1.39
N ILE A 93 -20.57 1.65 -1.01
CA ILE A 93 -20.97 1.95 0.38
C ILE A 93 -22.06 1.00 0.90
N ASN A 94 -22.83 0.38 0.00
CA ASN A 94 -23.91 -0.55 0.33
C ASN A 94 -23.43 -2.01 0.42
N CYS A 95 -22.27 -2.30 -0.12
CA CYS A 95 -21.66 -3.63 -0.11
C CYS A 95 -20.33 -3.58 0.64
N SER A 96 -20.40 -3.39 1.94
CA SER A 96 -19.26 -3.14 2.79
C SER A 96 -18.58 -4.46 3.22
N ASN A 97 -17.65 -4.94 2.43
CA ASN A 97 -16.74 -6.00 2.86
C ASN A 97 -15.29 -5.49 2.93
N THR A 98 -14.50 -6.13 3.77
CA THR A 98 -13.07 -5.82 3.92
C THR A 98 -12.25 -6.77 3.06
N SER A 99 -12.25 -6.56 1.75
CA SER A 99 -11.55 -7.42 0.78
C SER A 99 -10.01 -7.35 0.89
N TRP A 100 -9.47 -6.41 1.65
CA TRP A 100 -8.03 -6.25 1.91
C TRP A 100 -7.56 -6.83 3.24
N ARG A 101 -8.40 -7.55 3.98
CA ARG A 101 -8.05 -8.12 5.29
C ARG A 101 -6.86 -9.08 5.21
N SER A 102 -6.85 -9.96 4.23
CA SER A 102 -5.75 -10.92 4.04
C SER A 102 -4.44 -10.21 3.73
N HIS A 103 -4.47 -9.21 2.85
CA HIS A 103 -3.31 -8.39 2.56
C HIS A 103 -2.77 -7.69 3.80
N ARG A 104 -3.63 -7.04 4.56
CA ARG A 104 -3.25 -6.38 5.82
C ARG A 104 -2.56 -7.34 6.79
N ASN A 105 -3.16 -8.47 7.03
CA ASN A 105 -2.63 -9.44 7.99
C ASN A 105 -1.29 -10.01 7.52
N LEU A 106 -1.17 -10.36 6.25
CA LEU A 106 0.07 -10.86 5.67
C LEU A 106 1.18 -9.80 5.75
N LEU A 107 0.90 -8.57 5.33
CA LEU A 107 1.85 -7.47 5.34
C LEU A 107 2.42 -7.22 6.73
N PHE A 108 1.56 -7.00 7.72
CA PHE A 108 2.00 -6.67 9.07
C PHE A 108 2.68 -7.85 9.75
N GLN A 109 2.19 -9.06 9.60
CA GLN A 109 2.80 -10.24 10.19
C GLN A 109 4.20 -10.50 9.62
N GLN A 110 4.36 -10.44 8.32
CA GLN A 110 5.66 -10.68 7.67
C GLN A 110 6.66 -9.55 7.94
N TRP A 111 6.20 -8.30 7.97
CA TRP A 111 7.04 -7.17 8.31
C TRP A 111 7.55 -7.26 9.76
N LEU A 112 6.69 -7.56 10.71
CA LEU A 112 7.08 -7.74 12.11
C LEU A 112 8.05 -8.91 12.28
N TRP A 113 7.81 -10.01 11.58
CA TRP A 113 8.74 -11.16 11.60
C TRP A 113 10.12 -10.79 11.05
N PHE A 114 10.16 -10.07 9.96
CA PHE A 114 11.42 -9.58 9.40
C PHE A 114 12.16 -8.67 10.39
N CYS A 115 11.48 -7.71 11.01
CA CYS A 115 12.08 -6.83 12.00
C CYS A 115 12.60 -7.61 13.21
N TYR A 116 11.85 -8.59 13.69
CA TYR A 116 12.26 -9.47 14.79
C TYR A 116 13.55 -10.23 14.47
N GLN A 117 13.64 -10.79 13.26
CA GLN A 117 14.84 -11.49 12.83
C GLN A 117 16.09 -10.58 12.79
N GLN A 118 15.93 -9.31 12.40
CA GLN A 118 17.05 -8.36 12.39
C GLN A 118 17.57 -8.05 13.80
N VAL A 119 16.70 -7.96 14.77
CA VAL A 119 17.08 -7.71 16.18
C VAL A 119 17.74 -8.94 16.81
N SER A 120 17.27 -10.13 16.49
CA SER A 120 17.77 -11.38 17.09
C SER A 120 19.16 -11.79 16.59
N LEU A 121 19.62 -11.22 15.47
CA LEU A 121 20.94 -11.48 14.88
C LEU A 121 22.04 -10.53 15.38
N ASN A 122 21.68 -9.56 16.18
CA ASN A 122 22.57 -8.63 16.84
C ASN A 122 22.68 -8.98 18.34
#